data_522ad3f6c0f1914ad331441260546d02
#
_entry.id   522ad3f6c0f1914ad331441260546d02
#
_cell.length_a   1.000
_cell.length_b   1.000
_cell.length_c   1.000
_cell.angle_alpha   90.00
_cell.angle_beta   90.00
_cell.angle_gamma   90.00
#
_symmetry.space_group_name_H-M   'P 1'
#
loop_
_entity.id
_entity.type
_entity.pdbx_description
1 polymer ?
#
loop_
_entity_poly.entity_id
_entity_poly.type
_entity_poly.pdbx_seq_one_letter_code
_entity_poly.pdbx_strand_id
1 'polypeptide(L)'
;MKKLNWLAAALCTLSFAACSKEPAQKPVEVTTDDQKAFYSLGVLMSQQIESFTLTPEELVLVQKGLADGINKAKPVTDPEASKAKLQEIAQARFKAAADKASAAGVEFLDKASKETGVVKTESGIVIRHTKEGTGAKPAATDQVKVHYEGRLIDGKVFDSSIQRGEPATFPLNGVIPCWTEGVQTMKVGGKAQLVCPANLAYGPNGSPPTIPPQATLVFDVELIDIVKPAK
;
A
#
# COMPACT_ATOMS: atom_id res chain seq x y z
N MET A 1 63.41 -45.66 49.62
CA MET A 1 63.47 -45.48 48.17
C MET A 1 62.23 -46.04 47.59
N LYS A 2 61.20 -45.21 47.25
CA LYS A 2 60.14 -45.45 46.26
C LYS A 2 59.34 -44.15 46.20
N LYS A 3 59.47 -43.51 45.07
CA LYS A 3 58.78 -42.26 44.77
C LYS A 3 57.31 -42.55 44.41
N LEU A 4 56.36 -41.88 45.05
CA LEU A 4 54.96 -41.99 44.81
C LEU A 4 54.51 -40.79 43.93
N ASN A 5 54.18 -41.11 42.65
CA ASN A 5 53.63 -40.13 41.71
C ASN A 5 52.12 -39.92 41.96
N TRP A 6 51.74 -38.66 42.25
CA TRP A 6 50.35 -38.25 42.24
C TRP A 6 49.97 -37.82 40.84
N LEU A 7 49.08 -38.52 40.22
CA LEU A 7 48.37 -38.12 39.01
C LEU A 7 47.09 -37.33 39.40
N ALA A 8 47.09 -36.03 39.13
CA ALA A 8 45.91 -35.20 39.23
C ALA A 8 45.08 -35.38 37.94
N ALA A 9 43.92 -36.02 38.03
CA ALA A 9 42.94 -36.11 36.94
C ALA A 9 42.15 -34.79 36.83
N ALA A 10 42.46 -33.99 35.82
CA ALA A 10 41.65 -32.83 35.45
C ALA A 10 40.41 -33.29 34.66
N LEU A 11 39.24 -33.15 35.30
CA LEU A 11 37.91 -33.39 34.65
C LEU A 11 37.56 -32.18 33.81
N CYS A 12 37.82 -32.26 32.48
CA CYS A 12 37.35 -31.28 31.53
C CYS A 12 35.89 -31.55 31.19
N THR A 13 34.95 -30.76 31.78
CA THR A 13 33.56 -30.75 31.36
C THR A 13 33.44 -29.97 30.06
N LEU A 14 33.36 -30.68 28.95
CA LEU A 14 32.95 -30.10 27.65
C LEU A 14 31.46 -29.76 27.70
N SER A 15 31.15 -28.52 27.87
CA SER A 15 29.79 -27.97 27.64
C SER A 15 29.57 -27.90 26.13
N PHE A 16 28.85 -28.89 25.59
CA PHE A 16 28.31 -28.80 24.22
C PHE A 16 27.20 -27.78 24.20
N ALA A 17 27.50 -26.55 23.82
CA ALA A 17 26.51 -25.61 23.34
C ALA A 17 26.04 -26.08 21.93
N ALA A 18 24.98 -26.88 21.90
CA ALA A 18 24.30 -27.21 20.67
C ALA A 18 23.56 -25.96 20.17
N CYS A 19 24.22 -25.14 19.34
CA CYS A 19 23.55 -24.21 18.45
C CYS A 19 22.80 -25.05 17.41
N SER A 20 21.53 -25.34 17.65
CA SER A 20 20.62 -25.83 16.63
C SER A 20 20.42 -24.71 15.61
N LYS A 21 21.26 -24.67 14.58
CA LYS A 21 20.91 -23.94 13.34
C LYS A 21 19.66 -24.60 12.78
N GLU A 22 18.53 -23.92 12.84
CA GLU A 22 17.37 -24.28 12.03
C GLU A 22 17.84 -24.44 10.57
N PRO A 23 17.51 -25.57 9.90
CA PRO A 23 17.88 -25.76 8.51
C PRO A 23 17.23 -24.63 7.70
N ALA A 24 18.04 -23.82 7.03
CA ALA A 24 17.57 -22.84 6.08
C ALA A 24 16.62 -23.55 5.11
N GLN A 25 15.33 -23.19 5.13
CA GLN A 25 14.35 -23.75 4.21
C GLN A 25 14.86 -23.49 2.79
N LYS A 26 15.01 -24.56 2.00
CA LYS A 26 15.32 -24.41 0.59
C LYS A 26 14.28 -23.56 -0.07
N PRO A 27 14.66 -22.65 -1.02
CA PRO A 27 13.68 -21.89 -1.78
C PRO A 27 12.65 -22.85 -2.40
N VAL A 28 11.37 -22.58 -2.16
CA VAL A 28 10.29 -23.37 -2.76
C VAL A 28 10.17 -22.94 -4.21
N GLU A 29 10.46 -23.84 -5.15
CA GLU A 29 10.24 -23.60 -6.58
C GLU A 29 8.75 -23.81 -6.90
N VAL A 30 8.17 -22.84 -7.63
CA VAL A 30 6.76 -22.83 -8.03
C VAL A 30 6.74 -23.00 -9.56
N THR A 31 6.62 -24.23 -10.03
CA THR A 31 6.77 -24.57 -11.45
C THR A 31 5.48 -25.12 -12.08
N THR A 32 4.75 -26.02 -11.38
CA THR A 32 3.51 -26.60 -11.90
C THR A 32 2.29 -25.70 -11.67
N ASP A 33 1.21 -25.92 -12.39
CA ASP A 33 0.00 -25.12 -12.26
C ASP A 33 -0.67 -25.31 -10.90
N ASP A 34 -0.63 -26.52 -10.33
CA ASP A 34 -1.12 -26.77 -8.96
C ASP A 34 -0.28 -26.01 -7.93
N GLN A 35 1.04 -25.99 -8.08
CA GLN A 35 1.92 -25.22 -7.19
C GLN A 35 1.65 -23.73 -7.27
N LYS A 36 1.42 -23.19 -8.50
CA LYS A 36 1.02 -21.80 -8.71
C LYS A 36 -0.32 -21.49 -8.04
N ALA A 37 -1.30 -22.41 -8.14
CA ALA A 37 -2.60 -22.26 -7.51
C ALA A 37 -2.47 -22.21 -5.97
N PHE A 38 -1.71 -23.11 -5.35
CA PHE A 38 -1.48 -23.07 -3.90
C PHE A 38 -0.66 -21.85 -3.45
N TYR A 39 0.33 -21.44 -4.23
CA TYR A 39 1.04 -20.18 -3.98
C TYR A 39 0.07 -18.98 -4.02
N SER A 40 -0.79 -18.93 -5.03
CA SER A 40 -1.80 -17.88 -5.17
C SER A 40 -2.80 -17.87 -4.01
N LEU A 41 -3.17 -19.05 -3.48
CA LEU A 41 -3.98 -19.13 -2.27
C LEU A 41 -3.32 -18.41 -1.09
N GLY A 42 -2.01 -18.62 -0.88
CA GLY A 42 -1.24 -17.92 0.14
C GLY A 42 -1.24 -16.39 -0.07
N VAL A 43 -1.07 -15.94 -1.33
CA VAL A 43 -1.14 -14.51 -1.69
C VAL A 43 -2.53 -13.93 -1.41
N LEU A 44 -3.61 -14.63 -1.75
CA LEU A 44 -4.98 -14.20 -1.45
C LEU A 44 -5.23 -14.09 0.07
N MET A 45 -4.73 -15.05 0.85
CA MET A 45 -4.83 -15.00 2.30
C MET A 45 -4.04 -13.81 2.89
N SER A 46 -2.89 -13.46 2.32
CA SER A 46 -2.09 -12.33 2.81
C SER A 46 -2.82 -10.99 2.68
N GLN A 47 -3.70 -10.82 1.70
CA GLN A 47 -4.52 -9.63 1.53
C GLN A 47 -5.47 -9.39 2.72
N GLN A 48 -5.93 -10.46 3.39
CA GLN A 48 -6.81 -10.36 4.56
C GLN A 48 -6.09 -9.85 5.81
N ILE A 49 -4.77 -9.98 5.86
CA ILE A 49 -3.93 -9.59 6.99
C ILE A 49 -2.97 -8.45 6.68
N GLU A 50 -3.10 -7.82 5.50
CA GLU A 50 -2.23 -6.75 5.04
C GLU A 50 -2.24 -5.53 5.99
N SER A 51 -3.41 -5.23 6.57
CA SER A 51 -3.57 -4.14 7.55
C SER A 51 -2.69 -4.30 8.80
N PHE A 52 -2.24 -5.52 9.09
CA PHE A 52 -1.31 -5.77 10.19
C PHE A 52 0.13 -5.33 9.88
N THR A 53 0.51 -5.10 8.61
CA THR A 53 1.89 -4.71 8.23
C THR A 53 2.94 -5.52 8.98
N LEU A 54 2.87 -6.86 8.86
CA LEU A 54 3.67 -7.80 9.64
C LEU A 54 5.17 -7.60 9.41
N THR A 55 5.96 -7.65 10.50
CA THR A 55 7.41 -7.80 10.41
C THR A 55 7.78 -9.21 9.97
N PRO A 56 9.03 -9.45 9.52
CA PRO A 56 9.47 -10.81 9.18
C PRO A 56 9.29 -11.82 10.33
N GLU A 57 9.55 -11.40 11.57
CA GLU A 57 9.41 -12.23 12.77
C GLU A 57 7.94 -12.55 13.06
N GLU A 58 7.05 -11.58 12.89
CA GLU A 58 5.61 -11.78 13.07
C GLU A 58 5.02 -12.67 11.97
N LEU A 59 5.54 -12.56 10.74
CA LEU A 59 5.15 -13.45 9.64
C LEU A 59 5.44 -14.92 9.98
N VAL A 60 6.59 -15.21 10.59
CA VAL A 60 6.93 -16.58 11.04
C VAL A 60 5.91 -17.09 12.05
N LEU A 61 5.43 -16.24 12.98
CA LEU A 61 4.39 -16.62 13.95
C LEU A 61 3.05 -16.91 13.27
N VAL A 62 2.67 -16.10 12.29
CA VAL A 62 1.43 -16.32 11.50
C VAL A 62 1.52 -17.62 10.71
N GLN A 63 2.66 -17.88 10.05
CA GLN A 63 2.90 -19.11 9.31
C GLN A 63 2.82 -20.35 10.22
N LYS A 64 3.41 -20.27 11.43
CA LYS A 64 3.31 -21.33 12.41
C LYS A 64 1.86 -21.56 12.83
N GLY A 65 1.12 -20.51 13.16
CA GLY A 65 -0.29 -20.63 13.54
C GLY A 65 -1.15 -21.26 12.45
N LEU A 66 -0.90 -20.88 11.18
CA LEU A 66 -1.58 -21.48 10.03
C LEU A 66 -1.28 -22.98 9.90
N ALA A 67 0.00 -23.35 10.00
CA ALA A 67 0.42 -24.75 9.95
C ALA A 67 -0.20 -25.58 11.10
N ASP A 68 -0.18 -25.06 12.33
CA ASP A 68 -0.78 -25.71 13.48
C ASP A 68 -2.29 -25.92 13.29
N GLY A 69 -2.99 -24.91 12.77
CA GLY A 69 -4.43 -24.99 12.50
C GLY A 69 -4.78 -26.03 11.44
N ILE A 70 -4.06 -26.07 10.32
CA ILE A 70 -4.25 -27.05 9.24
C ILE A 70 -3.99 -28.47 9.74
N ASN A 71 -2.93 -28.66 10.54
CA ASN A 71 -2.55 -29.96 11.09
C ASN A 71 -3.38 -30.37 12.32
N LYS A 72 -4.36 -29.57 12.74
CA LYS A 72 -5.17 -29.80 13.95
C LYS A 72 -4.32 -29.99 15.21
N ALA A 73 -3.15 -29.35 15.27
CA ALA A 73 -2.31 -29.34 16.45
C ALA A 73 -2.97 -28.51 17.56
N LYS A 74 -2.64 -28.82 18.82
CA LYS A 74 -3.13 -28.01 19.93
C LYS A 74 -2.54 -26.60 19.84
N PRO A 75 -3.36 -25.53 19.78
CA PRO A 75 -2.86 -24.17 19.73
C PRO A 75 -1.97 -23.83 20.94
N VAL A 76 -0.92 -23.06 20.72
CA VAL A 76 -0.03 -22.57 21.78
C VAL A 76 -0.75 -21.54 22.68
N THR A 77 -1.73 -20.84 22.12
CA THR A 77 -2.55 -19.83 22.80
C THR A 77 -4.01 -20.01 22.40
N ASP A 78 -4.94 -19.49 23.22
CA ASP A 78 -6.35 -19.42 22.84
C ASP A 78 -6.56 -18.34 21.78
N PRO A 79 -6.99 -18.69 20.55
CA PRO A 79 -7.24 -17.71 19.49
C PRO A 79 -8.35 -16.72 19.87
N GLU A 80 -9.37 -17.14 20.58
CA GLU A 80 -10.49 -16.28 21.00
C GLU A 80 -10.02 -15.20 21.99
N ALA A 81 -9.21 -15.59 22.97
CA ALA A 81 -8.62 -14.65 23.93
C ALA A 81 -7.69 -13.63 23.26
N SER A 82 -7.11 -13.96 22.10
CA SER A 82 -6.19 -13.09 21.36
C SER A 82 -6.88 -12.04 20.50
N LYS A 83 -8.19 -12.15 20.24
CA LYS A 83 -8.93 -11.26 19.31
C LYS A 83 -8.84 -9.79 19.70
N ALA A 84 -9.05 -9.47 20.98
CA ALA A 84 -8.96 -8.09 21.47
C ALA A 84 -7.57 -7.49 21.25
N LYS A 85 -6.51 -8.26 21.49
CA LYS A 85 -5.12 -7.81 21.27
C LYS A 85 -4.81 -7.63 19.79
N LEU A 86 -5.29 -8.51 18.93
CA LEU A 86 -5.14 -8.36 17.48
C LEU A 86 -5.82 -7.07 16.97
N GLN A 87 -7.03 -6.78 17.48
CA GLN A 87 -7.75 -5.56 17.14
C GLN A 87 -6.99 -4.30 17.61
N GLU A 88 -6.46 -4.31 18.83
CA GLU A 88 -5.62 -3.21 19.36
C GLU A 88 -4.38 -2.98 18.47
N ILE A 89 -3.67 -4.06 18.09
CA ILE A 89 -2.50 -3.99 17.21
C ILE A 89 -2.89 -3.40 15.85
N ALA A 90 -3.97 -3.90 15.23
CA ALA A 90 -4.44 -3.41 13.94
C ALA A 90 -4.79 -1.91 13.99
N GLN A 91 -5.51 -1.46 15.03
CA GLN A 91 -5.86 -0.06 15.22
C GLN A 91 -4.63 0.83 15.41
N ALA A 92 -3.68 0.38 16.25
CA ALA A 92 -2.45 1.13 16.49
C ALA A 92 -1.63 1.30 15.21
N ARG A 93 -1.51 0.23 14.40
CA ARG A 93 -0.78 0.28 13.12
C ARG A 93 -1.49 1.13 12.09
N PHE A 94 -2.80 1.00 11.98
CA PHE A 94 -3.60 1.85 11.11
C PHE A 94 -3.42 3.34 11.45
N LYS A 95 -3.48 3.69 12.75
CA LYS A 95 -3.26 5.05 13.19
C LYS A 95 -1.83 5.54 12.85
N ALA A 96 -0.82 4.73 13.14
CA ALA A 96 0.57 5.08 12.84
C ALA A 96 0.81 5.28 11.33
N ALA A 97 0.19 4.45 10.48
CA ALA A 97 0.24 4.60 9.03
C ALA A 97 -0.45 5.89 8.58
N ALA A 98 -1.63 6.22 9.15
CA ALA A 98 -2.36 7.45 8.87
C ALA A 98 -1.56 8.70 9.26
N ASP A 99 -0.99 8.72 10.47
CA ASP A 99 -0.19 9.85 10.97
C ASP A 99 1.05 10.08 10.08
N LYS A 100 1.75 9.00 9.70
CA LYS A 100 2.90 9.04 8.79
C LYS A 100 2.51 9.56 7.41
N ALA A 101 1.43 9.04 6.82
CA ALA A 101 0.98 9.45 5.49
C ALA A 101 0.53 10.91 5.48
N SER A 102 -0.19 11.35 6.53
CA SER A 102 -0.61 12.74 6.70
C SER A 102 0.58 13.70 6.77
N ALA A 103 1.58 13.41 7.62
CA ALA A 103 2.77 14.25 7.75
C ALA A 103 3.55 14.35 6.43
N ALA A 104 3.80 13.21 5.76
CA ALA A 104 4.47 13.18 4.47
C ALA A 104 3.65 13.89 3.37
N GLY A 105 2.33 13.77 3.41
CA GLY A 105 1.43 14.45 2.47
C GLY A 105 1.45 15.97 2.60
N VAL A 106 1.47 16.49 3.83
CA VAL A 106 1.59 17.94 4.09
C VAL A 106 2.91 18.48 3.52
N GLU A 107 4.03 17.78 3.81
CA GLU A 107 5.34 18.18 3.29
C GLU A 107 5.37 18.14 1.75
N PHE A 108 4.79 17.10 1.14
CA PHE A 108 4.74 16.96 -0.31
C PHE A 108 3.91 18.09 -0.96
N LEU A 109 2.73 18.38 -0.42
CA LEU A 109 1.86 19.48 -0.90
C LEU A 109 2.55 20.85 -0.77
N ASP A 110 3.25 21.09 0.34
CA ASP A 110 4.01 22.32 0.53
C ASP A 110 5.12 22.49 -0.52
N LYS A 111 5.88 21.43 -0.77
CA LYS A 111 6.91 21.41 -1.81
C LYS A 111 6.30 21.62 -3.21
N ALA A 112 5.26 20.84 -3.54
CA ALA A 112 4.60 20.94 -4.84
C ALA A 112 4.01 22.33 -5.09
N SER A 113 3.46 22.98 -4.06
CA SER A 113 2.87 24.32 -4.19
C SER A 113 3.88 25.44 -4.47
N LYS A 114 5.16 25.21 -4.23
CA LYS A 114 6.27 26.17 -4.48
C LYS A 114 6.92 26.00 -5.84
N GLU A 115 6.54 24.97 -6.60
CA GLU A 115 7.08 24.74 -7.93
C GLU A 115 6.57 25.76 -8.94
N THR A 116 7.38 26.04 -9.98
CA THR A 116 7.02 27.00 -11.03
C THR A 116 5.86 26.47 -11.87
N GLY A 117 4.88 27.33 -12.18
CA GLY A 117 3.77 27.01 -13.07
C GLY A 117 2.67 26.17 -12.42
N VAL A 118 2.63 26.11 -11.08
CA VAL A 118 1.53 25.50 -10.35
C VAL A 118 0.52 26.52 -9.84
N VAL A 119 -0.73 26.08 -9.67
CA VAL A 119 -1.78 26.83 -9.01
C VAL A 119 -2.24 26.01 -7.82
N LYS A 120 -2.24 26.60 -6.62
CA LYS A 120 -2.86 26.03 -5.45
C LYS A 120 -4.27 26.58 -5.29
N THR A 121 -5.26 25.71 -5.23
CA THR A 121 -6.65 26.12 -5.03
C THR A 121 -6.93 26.44 -3.56
N GLU A 122 -8.07 27.11 -3.27
CA GLU A 122 -8.50 27.36 -1.89
C GLU A 122 -8.77 26.09 -1.11
N SER A 123 -9.21 25.02 -1.78
CA SER A 123 -9.44 23.70 -1.21
C SER A 123 -8.13 22.95 -0.88
N GLY A 124 -6.97 23.42 -1.41
CA GLY A 124 -5.65 22.87 -1.16
C GLY A 124 -5.12 21.94 -2.24
N ILE A 125 -5.81 21.78 -3.38
CA ILE A 125 -5.29 21.02 -4.52
C ILE A 125 -4.14 21.81 -5.16
N VAL A 126 -3.05 21.13 -5.53
CA VAL A 126 -1.99 21.73 -6.33
C VAL A 126 -2.11 21.20 -7.76
N ILE A 127 -2.27 22.12 -8.71
CA ILE A 127 -2.53 21.82 -10.11
C ILE A 127 -1.38 22.37 -10.96
N ARG A 128 -0.81 21.54 -11.81
CA ARG A 128 0.15 21.93 -12.84
C ARG A 128 -0.38 21.54 -14.21
N HIS A 129 -0.71 22.52 -15.04
CA HIS A 129 -1.02 22.27 -16.44
C HIS A 129 0.27 22.00 -17.20
N THR A 130 0.49 20.75 -17.64
CA THR A 130 1.70 20.36 -18.39
C THR A 130 1.50 20.54 -19.90
N LYS A 131 0.24 20.59 -20.33
CA LYS A 131 -0.17 20.94 -21.70
C LYS A 131 -1.51 21.66 -21.65
N GLU A 132 -1.59 22.85 -22.24
CA GLU A 132 -2.88 23.53 -22.43
C GLU A 132 -3.71 22.83 -23.50
N GLY A 133 -4.98 22.60 -23.22
CA GLY A 133 -5.95 22.16 -24.21
C GLY A 133 -6.56 23.34 -24.95
N THR A 134 -7.13 23.07 -26.12
CA THR A 134 -7.80 24.08 -26.97
C THR A 134 -9.33 23.95 -27.01
N GLY A 135 -9.87 22.85 -26.44
CA GLY A 135 -11.29 22.58 -26.44
C GLY A 135 -12.05 23.22 -25.28
N ALA A 136 -13.28 22.79 -25.06
CA ALA A 136 -14.12 23.26 -23.96
C ALA A 136 -13.62 22.79 -22.59
N LYS A 137 -14.04 23.51 -21.52
CA LYS A 137 -13.89 23.05 -20.14
C LYS A 137 -15.12 22.26 -19.72
N PRO A 138 -14.95 21.16 -18.97
CA PRO A 138 -16.07 20.40 -18.47
C PRO A 138 -16.74 21.12 -17.27
N ALA A 139 -18.06 20.94 -17.15
CA ALA A 139 -18.82 21.29 -15.96
C ALA A 139 -18.82 20.12 -14.97
N ALA A 140 -19.13 20.40 -13.70
CA ALA A 140 -19.16 19.39 -12.63
C ALA A 140 -20.11 18.20 -12.91
N THR A 141 -21.14 18.40 -13.73
CA THR A 141 -22.13 17.36 -14.09
C THR A 141 -21.81 16.61 -15.38
N ASP A 142 -20.72 17.00 -16.07
CA ASP A 142 -20.35 16.37 -17.32
C ASP A 142 -19.69 15.00 -17.11
N GLN A 143 -19.78 14.16 -18.11
CA GLN A 143 -18.93 12.98 -18.22
C GLN A 143 -17.67 13.35 -19.00
N VAL A 144 -16.54 12.92 -18.48
CA VAL A 144 -15.23 13.17 -19.10
C VAL A 144 -14.57 11.86 -19.51
N LYS A 145 -13.98 11.86 -20.71
CA LYS A 145 -13.12 10.78 -21.20
C LYS A 145 -11.67 11.19 -20.98
N VAL A 146 -10.91 10.39 -20.23
CA VAL A 146 -9.56 10.73 -19.80
C VAL A 146 -8.60 9.54 -19.95
N HIS A 147 -7.34 9.84 -20.19
CA HIS A 147 -6.25 8.99 -19.75
C HIS A 147 -5.72 9.52 -18.43
N TYR A 148 -5.37 8.61 -17.52
CA TYR A 148 -4.79 8.98 -16.23
C TYR A 148 -3.87 7.91 -15.67
N GLU A 149 -2.99 8.36 -14.78
CA GLU A 149 -2.23 7.51 -13.89
C GLU A 149 -2.28 8.10 -12.48
N GLY A 150 -2.74 7.30 -11.53
CA GLY A 150 -2.80 7.65 -10.11
C GLY A 150 -1.67 6.96 -9.34
N ARG A 151 -0.94 7.72 -8.55
CA ARG A 151 0.16 7.21 -7.71
C ARG A 151 0.18 7.83 -6.33
N LEU A 152 0.77 7.11 -5.41
CA LEU A 152 1.15 7.62 -4.10
C LEU A 152 2.32 8.61 -4.23
N ILE A 153 2.60 9.37 -3.18
CA ILE A 153 3.71 10.33 -3.16
C ILE A 153 5.11 9.69 -3.24
N ASP A 154 5.21 8.38 -2.96
CA ASP A 154 6.43 7.58 -3.13
C ASP A 154 6.62 7.06 -4.57
N GLY A 155 5.66 7.35 -5.47
CA GLY A 155 5.67 6.94 -6.86
C GLY A 155 4.98 5.61 -7.15
N LYS A 156 4.51 4.86 -6.14
CA LYS A 156 3.77 3.60 -6.36
C LYS A 156 2.46 3.88 -7.10
N VAL A 157 2.33 3.35 -8.31
CA VAL A 157 1.09 3.43 -9.10
C VAL A 157 0.04 2.52 -8.49
N PHE A 158 -1.15 3.05 -8.25
CA PHE A 158 -2.29 2.28 -7.74
C PHE A 158 -3.39 2.08 -8.77
N ASP A 159 -3.47 2.96 -9.77
CA ASP A 159 -4.43 2.82 -10.88
C ASP A 159 -3.93 3.58 -12.12
N SER A 160 -4.12 2.99 -13.32
CA SER A 160 -3.67 3.59 -14.57
C SER A 160 -4.51 3.11 -15.75
N SER A 161 -5.21 4.02 -16.40
CA SER A 161 -5.88 3.75 -17.68
C SER A 161 -4.88 3.51 -18.83
N ILE A 162 -3.66 4.05 -18.69
CA ILE A 162 -2.58 3.86 -19.66
C ILE A 162 -2.12 2.41 -19.64
N GLN A 163 -1.95 1.81 -18.44
CA GLN A 163 -1.58 0.40 -18.29
C GLN A 163 -2.67 -0.55 -18.79
N ARG A 164 -3.95 -0.14 -18.70
CA ARG A 164 -5.08 -0.90 -19.27
C ARG A 164 -5.19 -0.79 -20.80
N GLY A 165 -4.49 0.19 -21.40
CA GLY A 165 -4.48 0.39 -22.85
C GLY A 165 -5.68 1.15 -23.41
N GLU A 166 -6.62 1.61 -22.57
CA GLU A 166 -7.83 2.31 -22.99
C GLU A 166 -8.19 3.48 -22.05
N PRO A 167 -8.73 4.58 -22.60
CA PRO A 167 -9.19 5.70 -21.78
C PRO A 167 -10.43 5.32 -20.98
N ALA A 168 -10.56 5.91 -19.81
CA ALA A 168 -11.73 5.72 -18.96
C ALA A 168 -12.71 6.90 -19.09
N THR A 169 -13.99 6.63 -18.84
CA THR A 169 -15.05 7.65 -18.84
C THR A 169 -15.70 7.70 -17.46
N PHE A 170 -15.75 8.90 -16.87
CA PHE A 170 -16.32 9.13 -15.54
C PHE A 170 -17.27 10.32 -15.52
N PRO A 171 -18.39 10.25 -14.77
CA PRO A 171 -19.14 11.43 -14.39
C PRO A 171 -18.33 12.22 -13.35
N LEU A 172 -18.07 13.51 -13.58
CA LEU A 172 -17.25 14.33 -12.68
C LEU A 172 -17.85 14.49 -11.28
N ASN A 173 -19.15 14.38 -11.14
CA ASN A 173 -19.84 14.37 -9.84
C ASN A 173 -19.82 13.01 -9.13
N GLY A 174 -19.25 11.97 -9.76
CA GLY A 174 -19.13 10.62 -9.20
C GLY A 174 -17.71 10.21 -8.85
N VAL A 175 -16.74 11.12 -8.97
CA VAL A 175 -15.33 10.88 -8.63
C VAL A 175 -14.93 11.63 -7.35
N ILE A 176 -13.71 11.45 -6.89
CA ILE A 176 -13.17 12.16 -5.72
C ILE A 176 -13.23 13.69 -5.92
N PRO A 177 -13.48 14.49 -4.85
CA PRO A 177 -13.62 15.94 -4.95
C PRO A 177 -12.45 16.63 -5.65
N CYS A 178 -11.22 16.15 -5.44
CA CYS A 178 -10.03 16.65 -6.14
C CYS A 178 -10.18 16.57 -7.67
N TRP A 179 -10.71 15.50 -8.20
CA TRP A 179 -10.96 15.37 -9.63
C TRP A 179 -12.10 16.25 -10.11
N THR A 180 -13.19 16.28 -9.35
CA THR A 180 -14.33 17.17 -9.67
C THR A 180 -13.86 18.61 -9.82
N GLU A 181 -13.02 19.11 -8.91
CA GLU A 181 -12.49 20.48 -8.98
C GLU A 181 -11.37 20.62 -10.01
N GLY A 182 -10.36 19.72 -9.94
CA GLY A 182 -9.16 19.85 -10.75
C GLY A 182 -9.39 19.69 -12.25
N VAL A 183 -10.20 18.72 -12.68
CA VAL A 183 -10.47 18.49 -14.10
C VAL A 183 -11.31 19.61 -14.72
N GLN A 184 -12.16 20.29 -13.98
CA GLN A 184 -12.87 21.47 -14.45
C GLN A 184 -11.96 22.65 -14.81
N THR A 185 -10.72 22.69 -14.32
CA THR A 185 -9.74 23.70 -14.72
C THR A 185 -9.13 23.44 -16.10
N MET A 186 -9.19 22.17 -16.56
CA MET A 186 -8.59 21.72 -17.81
C MET A 186 -9.49 22.04 -19.02
N LYS A 187 -8.88 22.13 -20.20
CA LYS A 187 -9.58 22.14 -21.48
C LYS A 187 -9.37 20.82 -22.19
N VAL A 188 -10.32 20.38 -23.00
CA VAL A 188 -10.16 19.20 -23.86
C VAL A 188 -8.88 19.29 -24.69
N GLY A 189 -8.09 18.22 -24.75
CA GLY A 189 -6.77 18.12 -25.35
C GLY A 189 -5.61 18.53 -24.43
N GLY A 190 -5.93 18.97 -23.20
CA GLY A 190 -4.96 19.37 -22.18
C GLY A 190 -4.48 18.22 -21.30
N LYS A 191 -3.35 18.45 -20.63
CA LYS A 191 -2.79 17.56 -19.61
C LYS A 191 -2.48 18.34 -18.33
N ALA A 192 -2.76 17.74 -17.20
CA ALA A 192 -2.44 18.32 -15.91
C ALA A 192 -1.98 17.26 -14.92
N GLN A 193 -1.15 17.67 -13.99
CA GLN A 193 -0.86 16.94 -12.77
C GLN A 193 -1.69 17.55 -11.64
N LEU A 194 -2.41 16.71 -10.91
CA LEU A 194 -3.20 17.07 -9.75
C LEU A 194 -2.56 16.44 -8.52
N VAL A 195 -2.18 17.25 -7.53
CA VAL A 195 -1.77 16.75 -6.21
C VAL A 195 -2.95 16.95 -5.27
N CYS A 196 -3.53 15.86 -4.86
CA CYS A 196 -4.79 15.79 -4.13
C CYS A 196 -4.53 15.55 -2.63
N PRO A 197 -4.87 16.48 -1.74
CA PRO A 197 -4.81 16.23 -0.31
C PRO A 197 -5.82 15.12 0.08
N ALA A 198 -5.52 14.38 1.13
CA ALA A 198 -6.29 13.20 1.53
C ALA A 198 -7.79 13.48 1.72
N ASN A 199 -8.15 14.62 2.30
CA ASN A 199 -9.55 15.02 2.54
C ASN A 199 -10.37 15.26 1.26
N LEU A 200 -9.71 15.48 0.12
CA LEU A 200 -10.32 15.59 -1.20
C LEU A 200 -10.12 14.34 -2.06
N ALA A 201 -9.59 13.28 -1.48
CA ALA A 201 -9.35 11.98 -2.09
C ALA A 201 -10.10 10.88 -1.31
N TYR A 202 -9.39 9.95 -0.70
CA TYR A 202 -10.00 8.82 0.04
C TYR A 202 -10.04 9.01 1.55
N GLY A 203 -9.61 10.17 2.04
CA GLY A 203 -9.78 10.60 3.44
C GLY A 203 -9.07 9.73 4.48
N PRO A 204 -9.64 9.70 5.70
CA PRO A 204 -9.02 9.02 6.85
C PRO A 204 -8.92 7.50 6.70
N ASN A 205 -9.74 6.91 5.84
CA ASN A 205 -9.79 5.46 5.66
C ASN A 205 -8.89 4.96 4.53
N GLY A 206 -8.53 5.84 3.58
CA GLY A 206 -7.86 5.40 2.35
C GLY A 206 -8.76 4.50 1.49
N SER A 207 -8.15 3.65 0.68
CA SER A 207 -8.77 2.58 -0.09
C SER A 207 -7.87 1.34 -0.06
N PRO A 208 -7.90 0.56 1.04
CA PRO A 208 -7.07 -0.62 1.18
C PRO A 208 -7.38 -1.66 0.08
N PRO A 209 -6.39 -2.46 -0.33
CA PRO A 209 -5.02 -2.51 0.18
C PRO A 209 -4.07 -1.49 -0.45
N THR A 210 -4.48 -0.76 -1.48
CA THR A 210 -3.60 0.01 -2.36
C THR A 210 -3.35 1.44 -1.92
N ILE A 211 -4.34 2.08 -1.30
CA ILE A 211 -4.24 3.48 -0.87
C ILE A 211 -4.30 3.54 0.67
N PRO A 212 -3.19 3.92 1.32
CA PRO A 212 -3.15 4.06 2.77
C PRO A 212 -4.14 5.11 3.31
N PRO A 213 -4.51 5.03 4.60
CA PRO A 213 -5.27 6.08 5.25
C PRO A 213 -4.50 7.40 5.21
N GLN A 214 -5.22 8.52 5.04
CA GLN A 214 -4.67 9.88 4.99
C GLN A 214 -3.66 10.13 3.85
N ALA A 215 -3.66 9.32 2.80
CA ALA A 215 -2.71 9.45 1.69
C ALA A 215 -3.04 10.67 0.82
N THR A 216 -2.03 11.52 0.60
CA THR A 216 -1.99 12.48 -0.50
C THR A 216 -1.69 11.75 -1.79
N LEU A 217 -2.42 12.05 -2.85
CA LEU A 217 -2.34 11.36 -4.13
C LEU A 217 -1.85 12.30 -5.23
N VAL A 218 -1.18 11.73 -6.21
CA VAL A 218 -0.75 12.44 -7.43
C VAL A 218 -1.39 11.78 -8.63
N PHE A 219 -2.07 12.56 -9.45
CA PHE A 219 -2.64 12.10 -10.71
C PHE A 219 -2.05 12.88 -11.88
N ASP A 220 -1.58 12.18 -12.88
CA ASP A 220 -1.34 12.75 -14.21
C ASP A 220 -2.58 12.46 -15.04
N VAL A 221 -3.24 13.49 -15.55
CA VAL A 221 -4.53 13.40 -16.26
C VAL A 221 -4.40 14.04 -17.63
N GLU A 222 -4.88 13.35 -18.66
CA GLU A 222 -5.12 13.88 -20.00
C GLU A 222 -6.63 13.93 -20.27
N LEU A 223 -7.18 15.11 -20.45
CA LEU A 223 -8.60 15.28 -20.79
C LEU A 223 -8.77 15.13 -22.30
N ILE A 224 -9.32 13.98 -22.73
CA ILE A 224 -9.48 13.64 -24.13
C ILE A 224 -10.76 14.27 -24.70
N ASP A 225 -11.88 14.14 -23.97
CA ASP A 225 -13.17 14.59 -24.47
C ASP A 225 -14.18 14.84 -23.32
N ILE A 226 -15.24 15.59 -23.60
CA ILE A 226 -16.42 15.74 -22.76
C ILE A 226 -17.55 14.95 -23.44
N VAL A 227 -17.94 13.83 -22.83
CA VAL A 227 -18.99 12.97 -23.35
C VAL A 227 -20.37 13.53 -22.98
N LYS A 228 -21.10 13.95 -23.97
CA LYS A 228 -22.50 14.38 -23.75
C LYS A 228 -23.37 13.15 -23.51
N PRO A 229 -24.31 13.19 -22.53
CA PRO A 229 -25.27 12.11 -22.38
C PRO A 229 -26.00 11.89 -23.70
N ALA A 230 -26.16 10.61 -24.08
CA ALA A 230 -26.99 10.27 -25.23
C ALA A 230 -28.41 10.85 -25.02
N LYS A 231 -28.90 11.61 -26.00
CA LYS A 231 -30.25 12.15 -26.01
C LYS A 231 -31.27 11.04 -26.09
#